data_8a4bf68caef8b475386bfe2bfa7c7185
#
_entry.id   8a4bf68caef8b475386bfe2bfa7c7185
#
_cell.length_a   1.000
_cell.length_b   1.000
_cell.length_c   1.000
_cell.angle_alpha   90.00
_cell.angle_beta   90.00
_cell.angle_gamma   90.00
#
_symmetry.space_group_name_H-M   'P 1'
#
loop_
_entity.id
_entity.type
_entity.pdbx_description
1 polymer ?
#
loop_
_entity_poly.entity_id
_entity_poly.type
_entity_poly.pdbx_seq_one_letter_code
_entity_poly.pdbx_strand_id
1 'polypeptide(L)'
;MILADSNVLSETSKIDPDRKVSAWVAAHLPQLFLPTPALSELRYGCEKLPQSAKRRDLEKWLGDLLVQFEDRVLPFDQQAAETHGVLRARLRAIGKPCPATDSYIAAMALVFDCPVATRNVDDFQWTGVAIVNPWQP
;
A
#
# COMPACT_ATOMS: atom_id res chain seq x y z
N MET A 1 8.02 -8.37 -8.14
CA MET A 1 7.30 -7.13 -7.80
C MET A 1 6.16 -7.43 -6.83
N ILE A 2 6.08 -6.69 -5.76
CA ILE A 2 4.99 -6.74 -4.77
C ILE A 2 4.61 -5.30 -4.45
N LEU A 3 3.33 -4.94 -4.57
CA LEU A 3 2.88 -3.61 -4.17
C LEU A 3 2.63 -3.59 -2.66
N ALA A 4 3.23 -2.64 -1.97
CA ALA A 4 3.06 -2.49 -0.52
C ALA A 4 1.94 -1.50 -0.22
N ASP A 5 0.91 -1.97 0.49
CA ASP A 5 -0.12 -1.10 1.05
C ASP A 5 0.46 -0.26 2.19
N SER A 6 -0.14 0.89 2.45
CA SER A 6 0.35 1.83 3.47
C SER A 6 0.46 1.20 4.86
N ASN A 7 -0.47 0.31 5.24
CA ASN A 7 -0.45 -0.31 6.55
C ASN A 7 0.80 -1.19 6.79
N VAL A 8 1.32 -1.84 5.74
CA VAL A 8 2.55 -2.65 5.84
C VAL A 8 3.76 -1.76 6.09
N LEU A 9 3.88 -0.66 5.35
CA LEU A 9 5.01 0.25 5.49
C LEU A 9 4.92 1.05 6.78
N SER A 10 3.74 1.56 7.14
CA SER A 10 3.56 2.34 8.36
C SER A 10 3.80 1.51 9.63
N GLU A 11 3.65 0.20 9.58
CA GLU A 11 4.00 -0.66 10.72
C GLU A 11 5.47 -0.49 11.11
N THR A 12 6.34 -0.32 10.12
CA THR A 12 7.78 -0.15 10.36
C THR A 12 8.13 1.20 11.03
N SER A 13 7.21 2.17 11.01
CA SER A 13 7.39 3.47 11.67
C SER A 13 7.11 3.46 13.17
N LYS A 14 6.49 2.41 13.68
CA LYS A 14 6.12 2.29 15.11
C LYS A 14 7.36 2.10 15.97
N ILE A 15 7.28 2.55 17.23
CA ILE A 15 8.34 2.34 18.23
C ILE A 15 8.53 0.84 18.50
N ASP A 16 7.42 0.09 18.54
CA ASP A 16 7.42 -1.36 18.77
C ASP A 16 6.64 -2.05 17.65
N PRO A 17 7.25 -2.18 16.45
CA PRO A 17 6.57 -2.79 15.32
C PRO A 17 6.41 -4.29 15.50
N ASP A 18 5.41 -4.86 14.80
CA ASP A 18 5.24 -6.31 14.73
C ASP A 18 6.48 -6.97 14.13
N ARG A 19 7.04 -7.95 14.83
CA ARG A 19 8.29 -8.60 14.43
C ARG A 19 8.17 -9.39 13.13
N LYS A 20 7.02 -10.00 12.88
CA LYS A 20 6.77 -10.76 11.64
C LYS A 20 6.75 -9.82 10.45
N VAL A 21 6.07 -8.67 10.60
CA VAL A 21 5.98 -7.65 9.54
C VAL A 21 7.34 -7.05 9.25
N SER A 22 8.09 -6.66 10.29
CA SER A 22 9.43 -6.10 10.13
C SER A 22 10.38 -7.07 9.43
N ALA A 23 10.36 -8.33 9.82
CA ALA A 23 11.18 -9.38 9.20
C ALA A 23 10.76 -9.62 7.75
N TRP A 24 9.46 -9.64 7.48
CA TRP A 24 8.94 -9.84 6.13
C TRP A 24 9.33 -8.69 5.20
N VAL A 25 9.17 -7.44 5.67
CA VAL A 25 9.55 -6.25 4.89
C VAL A 25 11.05 -6.27 4.58
N ALA A 26 11.89 -6.55 5.58
CA ALA A 26 13.34 -6.62 5.38
C ALA A 26 13.73 -7.69 4.35
N ALA A 27 13.10 -8.87 4.42
CA ALA A 27 13.38 -9.97 3.51
C ALA A 27 12.94 -9.70 2.06
N HIS A 28 11.88 -8.90 1.88
CA HIS A 28 11.29 -8.65 0.55
C HIS A 28 11.56 -7.25 0.01
N LEU A 29 12.35 -6.45 0.70
CA LEU A 29 12.57 -5.04 0.37
C LEU A 29 12.91 -4.79 -1.11
N PRO A 30 13.81 -5.54 -1.75
CA PRO A 30 14.15 -5.31 -3.15
C PRO A 30 12.98 -5.56 -4.12
N GLN A 31 11.96 -6.28 -3.68
CA GLN A 31 10.79 -6.63 -4.50
C GLN A 31 9.62 -5.69 -4.24
N LEU A 32 9.67 -4.88 -3.18
CA LEU A 32 8.58 -4.00 -2.79
C LEU A 32 8.56 -2.73 -3.63
N PHE A 33 7.37 -2.36 -4.07
CA PHE A 33 7.09 -1.10 -4.76
C PHE A 33 6.07 -0.31 -3.96
N LEU A 34 6.23 1.01 -3.95
CA LEU A 34 5.32 1.94 -3.28
C LEU A 34 4.36 2.53 -4.31
N PRO A 35 3.09 2.10 -4.35
CA PRO A 35 2.12 2.75 -5.22
C PRO A 35 1.75 4.13 -4.69
N THR A 36 1.59 5.10 -5.60
CA THR A 36 1.31 6.48 -5.19
C THR A 36 0.03 6.65 -4.36
N PRO A 37 -1.05 5.85 -4.52
CA PRO A 37 -2.17 5.91 -3.58
C PRO A 37 -1.78 5.58 -2.13
N ALA A 38 -0.88 4.62 -1.91
CA ALA A 38 -0.37 4.32 -0.59
C ALA A 38 0.52 5.45 -0.06
N LEU A 39 1.33 6.06 -0.92
CA LEU A 39 2.11 7.24 -0.55
C LEU A 39 1.21 8.38 -0.09
N SER A 40 0.09 8.61 -0.77
CA SER A 40 -0.89 9.62 -0.38
C SER A 40 -1.40 9.38 1.04
N GLU A 41 -1.72 8.14 1.38
CA GLU A 41 -2.15 7.78 2.73
C GLU A 41 -1.06 8.01 3.78
N LEU A 42 0.19 7.66 3.46
CA LEU A 42 1.31 7.88 4.36
C LEU A 42 1.54 9.38 4.62
N ARG A 43 1.46 10.20 3.58
CA ARG A 43 1.57 11.67 3.73
C ARG A 43 0.42 12.22 4.55
N TYR A 44 -0.81 11.79 4.28
CA TYR A 44 -1.97 12.18 5.07
C TYR A 44 -1.79 11.82 6.55
N GLY A 45 -1.23 10.65 6.84
CA GLY A 45 -0.94 10.21 8.20
C GLY A 45 0.01 11.15 8.95
N CYS A 46 0.96 11.79 8.24
CA CYS A 46 1.82 12.82 8.81
C CYS A 46 1.06 14.14 9.01
N GLU A 47 0.41 14.60 7.95
CA GLU A 47 -0.20 15.94 7.90
C GLU A 47 -1.38 16.12 8.86
N LYS A 48 -2.12 15.05 9.17
CA LYS A 48 -3.25 15.11 10.11
C LYS A 48 -2.81 15.28 11.57
N LEU A 49 -1.55 15.03 11.89
CA LEU A 49 -1.04 15.19 13.26
C LEU A 49 -0.75 16.67 13.57
N PRO A 50 -0.97 17.11 14.82
CA PRO A 50 -0.54 18.45 15.23
C PRO A 50 1.00 18.54 15.18
N GLN A 51 1.53 19.75 15.09
CA GLN A 51 2.98 19.98 15.18
C GLN A 51 3.48 19.44 16.53
N SER A 52 4.37 18.45 16.48
CA SER A 52 4.81 17.69 17.64
C SER A 52 6.08 16.91 17.32
N ALA A 53 6.72 16.36 18.35
CA ALA A 53 7.83 15.45 18.17
C ALA A 53 7.40 14.19 17.37
N LYS A 54 6.21 13.67 17.65
CA LYS A 54 5.66 12.51 16.94
C LYS A 54 5.52 12.78 15.44
N ARG A 55 4.99 13.95 15.07
CA ARG A 55 4.86 14.34 13.66
C ARG A 55 6.22 14.46 13.00
N ARG A 56 7.19 15.11 13.65
CA ARG A 56 8.55 15.27 13.11
C ARG A 56 9.22 13.92 12.89
N ASP A 57 9.08 12.98 13.82
CA ASP A 57 9.63 11.64 13.69
C ASP A 57 9.01 10.89 12.53
N LEU A 58 7.69 11.02 12.35
CA LEU A 58 6.97 10.37 11.25
C LEU A 58 7.33 10.98 9.90
N GLU A 59 7.47 12.30 9.82
CA GLU A 59 7.93 13.01 8.61
C GLU A 59 9.35 12.58 8.23
N LYS A 60 10.25 12.43 9.21
CA LYS A 60 11.60 11.93 8.97
C LYS A 60 11.58 10.49 8.45
N TRP A 61 10.79 9.63 9.10
CA TRP A 61 10.62 8.25 8.64
C TRP A 61 10.13 8.20 7.20
N LEU A 62 9.12 8.99 6.84
CA LEU A 62 8.60 9.04 5.47
C LEU A 62 9.65 9.54 4.48
N GLY A 63 10.42 10.55 4.85
CA GLY A 63 11.54 11.04 4.03
C GLY A 63 12.57 9.96 3.77
N ASP A 64 12.96 9.21 4.79
CA ASP A 64 13.90 8.10 4.66
C ASP A 64 13.32 6.96 3.79
N LEU A 65 12.03 6.68 3.95
CA LEU A 65 11.33 5.69 3.14
C LEU A 65 11.35 6.07 1.65
N LEU A 66 11.10 7.33 1.33
CA LEU A 66 11.11 7.82 -0.06
C LEU A 66 12.49 7.75 -0.69
N VAL A 67 13.56 7.95 0.07
CA VAL A 67 14.93 7.70 -0.41
C VAL A 67 15.13 6.22 -0.70
N GLN A 68 14.67 5.36 0.20
CA GLN A 68 14.81 3.91 0.04
C GLN A 68 14.04 3.36 -1.17
N PHE A 69 12.87 3.96 -1.47
CA PHE A 69 12.01 3.57 -2.60
C PHE A 69 12.18 4.47 -3.83
N GLU A 70 13.26 5.22 -3.94
CA GLU A 70 13.45 6.25 -4.97
C GLU A 70 13.11 5.78 -6.39
N ASP A 71 13.57 4.60 -6.77
CA ASP A 71 13.36 3.99 -8.09
C ASP A 71 12.16 3.01 -8.12
N ARG A 72 11.42 2.89 -7.03
CA ARG A 72 10.33 1.92 -6.88
C ARG A 72 9.03 2.55 -6.39
N VAL A 73 8.88 3.86 -6.57
CA VAL A 73 7.60 4.55 -6.43
C VAL A 73 6.84 4.41 -7.74
N LEU A 74 5.67 3.80 -7.68
CA LEU A 74 4.90 3.43 -8.86
C LEU A 74 3.70 4.36 -9.03
N PRO A 75 3.63 5.15 -10.12
CA PRO A 75 2.54 6.08 -10.31
C PRO A 75 1.23 5.40 -10.71
N PHE A 76 0.11 5.92 -10.21
CA PHE A 76 -1.21 5.58 -10.71
C PHE A 76 -1.42 6.32 -12.03
N ASP A 77 -1.16 5.64 -13.14
CA ASP A 77 -1.16 6.21 -14.48
C ASP A 77 -2.48 6.00 -15.22
N GLN A 78 -2.51 6.36 -16.51
CA GLN A 78 -3.71 6.22 -17.34
C GLN A 78 -4.17 4.76 -17.46
N GLN A 79 -3.26 3.82 -17.64
CA GLN A 79 -3.59 2.40 -17.74
C GLN A 79 -4.21 1.89 -16.44
N ALA A 80 -3.64 2.29 -15.30
CA ALA A 80 -4.20 1.96 -13.99
C ALA A 80 -5.59 2.57 -13.80
N ALA A 81 -5.80 3.81 -14.27
CA ALA A 81 -7.08 4.50 -14.18
C ALA A 81 -8.16 3.78 -14.98
N GLU A 82 -7.87 3.34 -16.20
CA GLU A 82 -8.82 2.60 -17.01
C GLU A 82 -9.15 1.23 -16.39
N THR A 83 -8.14 0.52 -15.93
CA THR A 83 -8.33 -0.76 -15.22
C THR A 83 -9.15 -0.56 -13.95
N HIS A 84 -8.93 0.53 -13.22
CA HIS A 84 -9.69 0.89 -12.03
C HIS A 84 -11.18 1.07 -12.34
N GLY A 85 -11.50 1.78 -13.43
CA GLY A 85 -12.90 1.97 -13.85
C GLY A 85 -13.59 0.64 -14.15
N VAL A 86 -12.92 -0.24 -14.88
CA VAL A 86 -13.42 -1.59 -15.19
C VAL A 86 -13.63 -2.41 -13.90
N LEU A 87 -12.65 -2.39 -13.00
CA LEU A 87 -12.73 -3.10 -11.71
C LEU A 87 -13.92 -2.62 -10.88
N ARG A 88 -14.09 -1.30 -10.76
CA ARG A 88 -15.22 -0.73 -10.00
C ARG A 88 -16.58 -1.15 -10.56
N ALA A 89 -16.73 -1.12 -11.88
CA ALA A 89 -17.97 -1.54 -12.52
C ALA A 89 -18.26 -3.02 -12.24
N ARG A 90 -17.25 -3.86 -12.32
CA ARG A 90 -17.37 -5.31 -12.03
C ARG A 90 -17.77 -5.56 -10.59
N LEU A 91 -17.11 -4.88 -9.64
CA LEU A 91 -17.40 -5.03 -8.21
C LEU A 91 -18.81 -4.53 -7.87
N ARG A 92 -19.25 -3.42 -8.48
CA ARG A 92 -20.61 -2.94 -8.32
C ARG A 92 -21.63 -3.96 -8.81
N ALA A 93 -21.39 -4.55 -9.97
CA ALA A 93 -22.31 -5.53 -10.58
C ALA A 93 -22.54 -6.75 -9.68
N ILE A 94 -21.51 -7.18 -8.93
CA ILE A 94 -21.62 -8.33 -8.02
C ILE A 94 -21.95 -7.91 -6.58
N GLY A 95 -22.16 -6.61 -6.30
CA GLY A 95 -22.49 -6.10 -4.98
C GLY A 95 -21.37 -6.21 -3.95
N LYS A 96 -20.12 -6.15 -4.38
CA LYS A 96 -18.93 -6.33 -3.53
C LYS A 96 -18.03 -5.09 -3.59
N PRO A 97 -18.36 -4.02 -2.82
CA PRO A 97 -17.56 -2.81 -2.83
C PRO A 97 -16.15 -3.05 -2.28
N CYS A 98 -15.21 -2.26 -2.78
CA CYS A 98 -13.84 -2.21 -2.28
C CYS A 98 -13.56 -0.76 -1.84
N PRO A 99 -12.91 -0.52 -0.69
CA PRO A 99 -12.55 0.82 -0.26
C PRO A 99 -11.75 1.56 -1.34
N ALA A 100 -11.91 2.89 -1.40
CA ALA A 100 -11.36 3.69 -2.51
C ALA A 100 -9.86 3.49 -2.72
N THR A 101 -9.05 3.68 -1.67
CA THR A 101 -7.59 3.52 -1.80
C THR A 101 -7.20 2.11 -2.16
N ASP A 102 -7.82 1.11 -1.54
CA ASP A 102 -7.56 -0.30 -1.85
C ASP A 102 -7.91 -0.63 -3.30
N SER A 103 -8.98 -0.03 -3.83
CA SER A 103 -9.37 -0.25 -5.23
C SER A 103 -8.37 0.32 -6.23
N TYR A 104 -7.73 1.46 -5.92
CA TYR A 104 -6.65 2.01 -6.75
C TYR A 104 -5.44 1.08 -6.76
N ILE A 105 -5.03 0.60 -5.60
CA ILE A 105 -3.88 -0.32 -5.47
C ILE A 105 -4.19 -1.65 -6.17
N ALA A 106 -5.41 -2.17 -6.01
CA ALA A 106 -5.84 -3.39 -6.70
C ALA A 106 -5.76 -3.24 -8.23
N ALA A 107 -6.22 -2.11 -8.77
CA ALA A 107 -6.13 -1.84 -10.20
C ALA A 107 -4.68 -1.82 -10.69
N MET A 108 -3.78 -1.19 -9.94
CA MET A 108 -2.35 -1.18 -10.27
C MET A 108 -1.75 -2.60 -10.24
N ALA A 109 -2.11 -3.40 -9.24
CA ALA A 109 -1.67 -4.78 -9.15
C ALA A 109 -2.16 -5.64 -10.32
N LEU A 110 -3.38 -5.40 -10.79
CA LEU A 110 -3.91 -6.08 -11.97
C LEU A 110 -3.13 -5.71 -13.23
N VAL A 111 -2.77 -4.44 -13.39
CA VAL A 111 -1.96 -3.98 -14.54
C VAL A 111 -0.59 -4.70 -14.58
N PHE A 112 0.06 -4.83 -13.43
CA PHE A 112 1.39 -5.44 -13.34
C PHE A 112 1.38 -6.94 -13.07
N ASP A 113 0.19 -7.53 -12.92
CA ASP A 113 0.04 -8.95 -12.57
C ASP A 113 0.92 -9.35 -11.39
N CYS A 114 0.82 -8.58 -10.30
CA CYS A 114 1.62 -8.79 -9.11
C CYS A 114 0.76 -8.78 -7.85
N PRO A 115 1.25 -9.38 -6.74
CA PRO A 115 0.51 -9.39 -5.49
C PRO A 115 0.57 -8.04 -4.76
N VAL A 116 -0.38 -7.86 -3.85
CA VAL A 116 -0.41 -6.75 -2.89
C VAL A 116 -0.10 -7.29 -1.49
N ALA A 117 0.84 -6.66 -0.81
CA ALA A 117 1.09 -6.90 0.61
C ALA A 117 0.20 -5.97 1.42
N THR A 118 -0.69 -6.52 2.22
CA THR A 118 -1.66 -5.76 3.02
C THR A 118 -2.17 -6.55 4.20
N ARG A 119 -2.60 -5.85 5.24
CA ARG A 119 -3.37 -6.42 6.34
C ARG A 119 -4.86 -6.54 5.99
N ASN A 120 -5.36 -5.74 5.06
CA ASN A 120 -6.77 -5.61 4.68
C ASN A 120 -7.21 -6.71 3.70
N VAL A 121 -6.97 -7.97 4.03
CA VAL A 121 -7.23 -9.11 3.14
C VAL A 121 -8.67 -9.14 2.63
N ASP A 122 -9.63 -8.90 3.52
CA ASP A 122 -11.06 -8.94 3.16
C ASP A 122 -11.44 -7.87 2.15
N ASP A 123 -10.82 -6.70 2.21
CA ASP A 123 -11.11 -5.59 1.30
C ASP A 123 -10.69 -5.89 -0.14
N PHE A 124 -9.70 -6.76 -0.34
CA PHE A 124 -9.21 -7.16 -1.66
C PHE A 124 -9.84 -8.46 -2.18
N GLN A 125 -10.66 -9.10 -1.39
CA GLN A 125 -11.16 -10.47 -1.62
C GLN A 125 -11.77 -10.69 -3.01
N TRP A 126 -12.48 -9.71 -3.55
CA TRP A 126 -13.23 -9.84 -4.79
C TRP A 126 -12.55 -9.18 -6.00
N THR A 127 -11.35 -8.63 -5.80
CA THR A 127 -10.63 -7.86 -6.83
C THR A 127 -9.90 -8.74 -7.86
N GLY A 128 -9.67 -10.00 -7.56
CA GLY A 128 -8.88 -10.90 -8.40
C GLY A 128 -7.37 -10.79 -8.16
N VAL A 129 -6.92 -9.93 -7.23
CA VAL A 129 -5.51 -9.72 -6.91
C VAL A 129 -5.05 -10.73 -5.87
N ALA A 130 -3.84 -11.29 -6.05
CA ALA A 130 -3.20 -12.12 -5.04
C ALA A 130 -2.75 -11.25 -3.86
N ILE A 131 -2.99 -11.74 -2.64
CA ILE A 131 -2.69 -11.02 -1.40
C ILE A 131 -1.65 -11.76 -0.58
N VAL A 132 -0.71 -11.02 -0.04
CA VAL A 132 0.22 -11.48 0.99
C VAL A 132 -0.05 -10.67 2.25
N ASN A 133 -0.31 -11.36 3.37
CA ASN A 133 -0.50 -10.72 4.66
C ASN A 133 0.77 -10.90 5.52
N PRO A 134 1.61 -9.87 5.70
CA PRO A 134 2.86 -9.99 6.48
C PRO A 134 2.65 -10.27 7.96
N TRP A 135 1.44 -10.07 8.50
CA TRP A 135 1.10 -10.46 9.87
C TRP A 135 0.84 -11.97 9.99
N GLN A 136 0.55 -12.61 8.86
CA GLN A 136 0.32 -14.07 8.77
C GLN A 136 1.04 -14.60 7.51
N PRO A 137 2.36 -14.49 7.47
CA PRO A 137 3.14 -14.82 6.28
C PRO A 137 3.18 -16.32 5.98
#